data_fd5fdff4313d5bf7235b55a873ea1ab9
#
_entry.id   fd5fdff4313d5bf7235b55a873ea1ab9
#
_cell.length_a   1.000
_cell.length_b   1.000
_cell.length_c   1.000
_cell.angle_alpha   90.00
_cell.angle_beta   90.00
_cell.angle_gamma   90.00
#
_symmetry.space_group_name_H-M   'P 1'
#
loop_
_entity.id
_entity.type
_entity.pdbx_description
1 polymer ?
#
loop_
_entity_poly.entity_id
_entity_poly.type
_entity_poly.pdbx_seq_one_letter_code
_entity_poly.pdbx_strand_id
1 'polypeptide(L)' 'MAGLTESQKKFYEEALQQTKREVQELEGQIQEELSHVKERIADLQIAQKAARQMYDAACQRLGIPNDLDGDESGG' A
#
# COMPACT_ATOMS: atom_id res chain seq x y z
N MET A 1 17.51 -13.68 42.28
CA MET A 1 16.59 -12.82 41.59
C MET A 1 15.18 -12.98 42.07
N ALA A 2 14.60 -11.92 42.40
CA ALA A 2 13.23 -11.97 42.90
C ALA A 2 12.28 -12.39 41.81
N GLY A 3 11.52 -13.37 42.08
CA GLY A 3 10.53 -13.81 41.15
C GLY A 3 9.31 -12.95 41.17
N LEU A 4 8.46 -13.15 40.20
CA LEU A 4 7.16 -12.50 40.20
C LEU A 4 6.24 -13.20 41.17
N THR A 5 5.34 -12.44 41.77
CA THR A 5 4.25 -13.06 42.54
C THR A 5 3.31 -13.73 41.56
N GLU A 6 2.43 -14.58 42.08
CA GLU A 6 1.46 -15.26 41.27
C GLU A 6 0.58 -14.28 40.51
N SER A 7 0.13 -13.24 41.21
CA SER A 7 -0.75 -12.27 40.52
C SER A 7 0.01 -11.45 39.49
N GLN A 8 1.29 -11.12 39.75
CA GLN A 8 2.08 -10.43 38.77
C GLN A 8 2.29 -11.31 37.53
N LYS A 9 2.62 -12.57 37.77
CA LYS A 9 2.82 -13.51 36.69
C LYS A 9 1.59 -13.63 35.81
N LYS A 10 0.44 -13.77 36.46
CA LYS A 10 -0.82 -13.87 35.74
C LYS A 10 -1.09 -12.61 34.92
N PHE A 11 -0.82 -11.46 35.51
CA PHE A 11 -1.00 -10.20 34.82
C PHE A 11 -0.18 -10.15 33.52
N TYR A 12 1.11 -10.52 33.63
CA TYR A 12 1.97 -10.48 32.47
C TYR A 12 1.61 -11.54 31.43
N GLU A 13 1.13 -12.69 31.89
CA GLU A 13 0.69 -13.72 30.96
C GLU A 13 -0.52 -13.26 30.16
N GLU A 14 -1.44 -12.59 30.83
CA GLU A 14 -2.62 -12.05 30.17
C GLU A 14 -2.24 -10.93 29.21
N ALA A 15 -1.34 -10.07 29.65
CA ALA A 15 -0.86 -8.99 28.79
C ALA A 15 -0.18 -9.54 27.56
N LEU A 16 0.59 -10.60 27.73
CA LEU A 16 1.26 -11.26 26.62
C LEU A 16 0.24 -11.76 25.58
N GLN A 17 -0.80 -12.42 26.06
CA GLN A 17 -1.82 -12.94 25.15
C GLN A 17 -2.56 -11.82 24.43
N GLN A 18 -2.90 -10.79 25.17
CA GLN A 18 -3.67 -9.69 24.61
C GLN A 18 -2.86 -8.90 23.62
N THR A 19 -1.60 -8.60 23.95
CA THR A 19 -0.76 -7.83 23.05
C THR A 19 -0.39 -8.63 21.82
N LYS A 20 -0.22 -9.93 21.96
CA LYS A 20 0.02 -10.78 20.80
C LYS A 20 -1.14 -10.69 19.81
N ARG A 21 -2.35 -10.75 20.34
CA ARG A 21 -3.55 -10.62 19.49
C ARG A 21 -3.60 -9.26 18.82
N GLU A 22 -3.27 -8.22 19.58
CA GLU A 22 -3.23 -6.86 19.04
C GLU A 22 -2.24 -6.74 17.90
N VAL A 23 -1.05 -7.28 18.09
CA VAL A 23 -0.02 -7.24 17.04
C VAL A 23 -0.52 -7.94 15.78
N GLN A 24 -1.15 -9.09 15.95
CA GLN A 24 -1.63 -9.84 14.81
C GLN A 24 -2.75 -9.12 14.07
N GLU A 25 -3.63 -8.47 14.84
CA GLU A 25 -4.69 -7.69 14.22
C GLU A 25 -4.15 -6.51 13.45
N LEU A 26 -3.16 -5.83 14.02
CA LEU A 26 -2.56 -4.69 13.34
C LEU A 26 -1.82 -5.12 12.09
N GLU A 27 -1.13 -6.26 12.15
CA GLU A 27 -0.48 -6.80 10.97
C GLU A 27 -1.49 -7.10 9.86
N GLY A 28 -2.64 -7.62 10.25
CA GLY A 28 -3.70 -7.88 9.29
C GLY A 28 -4.23 -6.62 8.66
N GLN A 29 -4.41 -5.58 9.48
CA GLN A 29 -4.88 -4.29 8.98
C GLN A 29 -3.87 -3.66 8.02
N ILE A 30 -2.60 -3.78 8.34
CA ILE A 30 -1.55 -3.27 7.46
C ILE A 30 -1.61 -3.98 6.11
N GLN A 31 -1.75 -5.30 6.13
CA GLN A 31 -1.83 -6.06 4.89
C GLN A 31 -3.05 -5.67 4.06
N GLU A 32 -4.16 -5.45 4.72
CA GLU A 32 -5.37 -5.00 4.04
C GLU A 32 -5.17 -3.66 3.38
N GLU A 33 -4.59 -2.72 4.10
CA GLU A 33 -4.35 -1.40 3.56
C GLU A 33 -3.39 -1.44 2.38
N LEU A 34 -2.35 -2.25 2.49
CA LEU A 34 -1.41 -2.40 1.39
C LEU A 34 -2.09 -2.95 0.14
N SER A 35 -3.00 -3.90 0.34
CA SER A 35 -3.76 -4.48 -0.74
C SER A 35 -4.60 -3.44 -1.46
N HIS A 36 -5.30 -2.60 -0.68
CA HIS A 36 -6.12 -1.54 -1.23
C HIS A 36 -5.29 -0.52 -1.99
N VAL A 37 -4.14 -0.15 -1.43
CA VAL A 37 -3.25 0.80 -2.08
C VAL A 37 -2.75 0.26 -3.41
N LYS A 38 -2.38 -1.02 -3.43
CA LYS A 38 -1.91 -1.65 -4.66
C LYS A 38 -2.98 -1.65 -5.74
N GLU A 39 -4.22 -1.95 -5.34
CA GLU A 39 -5.32 -1.93 -6.29
C GLU A 39 -5.55 -0.53 -6.84
N ARG A 40 -5.51 0.46 -5.96
CA ARG A 40 -5.72 1.83 -6.37
C ARG A 40 -4.62 2.29 -7.34
N ILE A 41 -3.37 1.93 -7.04
CA ILE A 41 -2.27 2.28 -7.93
C ILE A 41 -2.45 1.62 -9.28
N ALA A 42 -2.85 0.36 -9.30
CA ALA A 42 -3.08 -0.34 -10.56
C ALA A 42 -4.15 0.36 -11.40
N ASP A 43 -5.24 0.78 -10.76
CA ASP A 43 -6.31 1.48 -11.46
C ASP A 43 -5.82 2.81 -12.02
N LEU A 44 -5.04 3.54 -11.22
CA LEU A 44 -4.50 4.81 -11.66
C LEU A 44 -3.53 4.63 -12.82
N GLN A 45 -2.74 3.57 -12.80
CA GLN A 45 -1.82 3.28 -13.89
C GLN A 45 -2.56 2.97 -15.19
N ILE A 46 -3.67 2.24 -15.08
CA ILE A 46 -4.50 1.95 -16.24
C ILE A 46 -5.07 3.25 -16.81
N ALA A 47 -5.58 4.11 -15.94
CA ALA A 47 -6.13 5.39 -16.36
C ALA A 47 -5.05 6.27 -17.00
N GLN A 48 -3.86 6.27 -16.41
CA GLN A 48 -2.75 7.04 -16.94
C GLN A 48 -2.37 6.57 -18.34
N LYS A 49 -2.32 5.25 -18.52
CA LYS A 49 -1.97 4.69 -19.81
C LYS A 49 -2.99 5.09 -20.87
N ALA A 50 -4.27 5.01 -20.52
CA ALA A 50 -5.32 5.40 -21.46
C ALA A 50 -5.22 6.87 -21.82
N ALA A 51 -4.92 7.72 -20.83
CA ALA A 51 -4.78 9.14 -21.09
C ALA A 51 -3.58 9.44 -21.98
N ARG A 52 -2.48 8.72 -21.76
CA ARG A 52 -1.30 8.89 -22.60
C ARG A 52 -1.56 8.48 -24.04
N GLN A 53 -2.33 7.42 -24.23
CA GLN A 53 -2.70 6.98 -25.57
C GLN A 53 -3.56 8.03 -26.27
N MET A 54 -4.48 8.62 -25.53
CA MET A 54 -5.32 9.67 -26.12
C MET A 54 -4.51 10.90 -26.44
N TYR A 55 -3.58 11.26 -25.57
CA TYR A 55 -2.70 12.40 -25.79
C TYR A 55 -1.87 12.17 -27.08
N ASP A 56 -1.31 10.99 -27.19
CA ASP A 56 -0.50 10.65 -28.37
C ASP A 56 -1.33 10.73 -29.65
N ALA A 57 -2.53 10.19 -29.60
CA ALA A 57 -3.43 10.23 -30.75
C ALA A 57 -3.75 11.66 -31.14
N ALA A 58 -3.98 12.52 -30.14
CA ALA A 58 -4.27 13.91 -30.41
C ALA A 58 -3.10 14.62 -31.04
N CYS A 59 -1.89 14.33 -30.54
CA CYS A 59 -0.66 14.90 -31.13
C CYS A 59 -0.52 14.50 -32.58
N GLN A 60 -0.80 13.26 -32.90
CA GLN A 60 -0.71 12.79 -34.26
C GLN A 60 -1.71 13.50 -35.18
N ARG A 61 -2.92 13.68 -34.68
CA ARG A 61 -3.93 14.37 -35.46
C ARG A 61 -3.57 15.83 -35.72
N LEU A 62 -2.92 16.45 -34.74
CA LEU A 62 -2.53 17.85 -34.86
C LEU A 62 -1.19 18.04 -35.54
N GLY A 63 -0.45 16.96 -35.76
CA GLY A 63 0.86 17.03 -36.38
C GLY A 63 1.90 17.69 -35.50
N ILE A 64 1.76 17.51 -34.17
CA ILE A 64 2.73 18.09 -33.23
C ILE A 64 3.44 16.97 -32.50
N PRO A 65 4.63 17.24 -31.97
CA PRO A 65 5.37 16.21 -31.24
C PRO A 65 4.70 15.89 -29.91
N ASN A 66 4.91 14.66 -29.45
CA ASN A 66 4.40 14.22 -28.17
C ASN A 66 5.48 14.47 -27.13
N ASP A 67 5.33 15.52 -26.35
CA ASP A 67 6.33 15.88 -25.36
C ASP A 67 6.22 15.08 -24.08
N LEU A 68 5.22 14.20 -23.97
CA LEU A 68 5.13 13.31 -22.83
C LEU A 68 5.94 12.04 -22.99
N ASP A 69 6.35 11.73 -24.21
CA ASP A 69 7.12 10.51 -24.45
C ASP A 69 8.39 10.46 -23.64
N GLY A 70 9.02 11.56 -23.44
CA GLY A 70 10.26 11.58 -22.69
C GLY A 70 10.09 11.32 -21.22
N ASP A 71 8.88 11.41 -20.72
CA ASP A 71 8.61 11.25 -19.30
C ASP A 71 8.20 9.85 -18.92
N GLU A 72 8.23 8.97 -19.87
CA GLU A 72 7.80 7.62 -19.59
C GLU A 72 8.81 6.80 -18.90
N SER A 73 9.90 7.37 -18.60
CA SER A 73 11.02 6.63 -18.08
C SER A 73 10.67 5.81 -16.88
N GLY A 74 9.79 6.22 -16.13
CA GLY A 74 9.51 5.51 -14.95
C GLY A 74 8.86 4.19 -15.21
N GLY A 75 8.48 4.06 -16.34
CA GLY A 75 7.89 2.87 -16.93
C GLY A 75 7.32 1.95 -16.04
#